data_864cedf3f9a3e9a1fd0a7d32b43427c9
#
_entry.id   864cedf3f9a3e9a1fd0a7d32b43427c9
#
_cell.length_a   1.000
_cell.length_b   1.000
_cell.length_c   1.000
_cell.angle_alpha   90.00
_cell.angle_beta   90.00
_cell.angle_gamma   90.00
#
_symmetry.space_group_name_H-M   'P 1'
#
loop_
_entity.id
_entity.type
_entity.pdbx_description
1 polymer ?
#
loop_
_entity_poly.entity_id
_entity_poly.type
_entity_poly.pdbx_seq_one_letter_code
_entity_poly.pdbx_strand_id
1 'polypeptide(L)'
;MKPILSQWGANQFYFKDYELEKDIDVSFCGQNYGDRMEWLDGLNVERYGKGQPGGMVEFKDLAKIYNRSKICINFSKGSDGRMQIKCRPFEVTTSRSLLLCEYVEGIGAYFEIGKEIICFETKEELEEGIAYYLEHEKEREAITQAGYERTLKDHLWKNRFEAIFEEIGNE
;
A
#
# COMPACT_ATOMS: atom_id res chain seq x y z
N MET A 1 -5.45 13.00 -30.95
CA MET A 1 -5.33 11.85 -30.00
C MET A 1 -5.87 12.29 -28.65
N LYS A 2 -6.82 11.57 -28.07
CA LYS A 2 -7.34 11.85 -26.72
C LYS A 2 -6.34 11.33 -25.67
N PRO A 3 -6.21 11.96 -24.50
CA PRO A 3 -5.36 11.44 -23.44
C PRO A 3 -5.95 10.12 -22.91
N ILE A 4 -5.09 9.12 -22.75
CA ILE A 4 -5.43 7.84 -22.13
C ILE A 4 -5.13 7.97 -20.63
N LEU A 5 -6.15 7.80 -19.80
CA LEU A 5 -6.00 7.81 -18.35
C LEU A 5 -5.59 6.41 -17.86
N SER A 6 -4.44 6.33 -17.20
CA SER A 6 -3.97 5.09 -16.59
C SER A 6 -3.57 5.31 -15.14
N GLN A 7 -3.85 4.33 -14.29
CA GLN A 7 -3.44 4.32 -12.87
C GLN A 7 -2.05 3.70 -12.71
N TRP A 8 -1.43 3.88 -11.55
CA TRP A 8 -0.24 3.16 -11.14
C TRP A 8 -0.47 1.65 -11.12
N GLY A 9 0.61 0.90 -11.30
CA GLY A 9 0.62 -0.55 -11.16
C GLY A 9 1.83 -1.00 -10.32
N ALA A 10 1.78 -2.22 -9.80
CA ALA A 10 2.93 -2.81 -9.14
C ALA A 10 3.94 -3.36 -10.14
N ASN A 11 5.23 -3.19 -9.83
CA ASN A 11 6.31 -3.83 -10.59
C ASN A 11 6.64 -5.18 -9.96
N GLN A 12 6.11 -6.26 -10.55
CA GLN A 12 6.26 -7.64 -10.07
C GLN A 12 7.71 -8.15 -10.05
N PHE A 13 8.64 -7.49 -10.70
CA PHE A 13 10.06 -7.88 -10.66
C PHE A 13 10.73 -7.46 -9.35
N TYR A 14 10.21 -6.43 -8.70
CA TYR A 14 10.71 -5.92 -7.42
C TYR A 14 9.75 -6.19 -6.27
N PHE A 15 8.45 -5.91 -6.46
CA PHE A 15 7.42 -6.12 -5.44
C PHE A 15 6.72 -7.45 -5.72
N LYS A 16 7.02 -8.43 -4.90
CA LYS A 16 6.47 -9.80 -4.94
C LYS A 16 6.58 -10.41 -3.57
N ASP A 17 5.94 -11.52 -3.36
CA ASP A 17 6.17 -12.35 -2.18
C ASP A 17 7.57 -12.98 -2.28
N TYR A 18 8.43 -12.63 -1.31
CA TYR A 18 9.78 -13.22 -1.14
C TYR A 18 9.79 -14.34 -0.09
N GLU A 19 8.61 -14.69 0.45
CA GLU A 19 8.45 -15.71 1.49
C GLU A 19 9.31 -15.43 2.74
N LEU A 20 9.47 -14.14 3.09
CA LEU A 20 10.21 -13.72 4.26
C LEU A 20 9.35 -13.83 5.52
N GLU A 21 10.01 -14.10 6.65
CA GLU A 21 9.37 -14.08 7.97
C GLU A 21 8.78 -12.68 8.26
N LYS A 22 7.56 -12.65 8.83
CA LYS A 22 6.88 -11.42 9.25
C LYS A 22 7.37 -10.99 10.65
N ASP A 23 8.56 -10.39 10.71
CA ASP A 23 9.22 -9.95 11.95
C ASP A 23 9.02 -8.47 12.28
N ILE A 24 8.33 -7.72 11.40
CA ILE A 24 7.92 -6.33 11.60
C ILE A 24 6.41 -6.30 11.83
N ASP A 25 5.96 -5.84 13.00
CA ASP A 25 4.53 -5.76 13.27
C ASP A 25 3.85 -4.72 12.36
N VAL A 26 4.34 -3.48 12.37
CA VAL A 26 3.79 -2.39 11.56
C VAL A 26 4.91 -1.57 10.94
N SER A 27 4.80 -1.28 9.65
CA SER A 27 5.74 -0.38 8.97
C SER A 27 5.05 0.77 8.24
N PHE A 28 5.75 1.87 8.14
CA PHE A 28 5.44 2.99 7.27
C PHE A 28 6.67 3.36 6.44
N CYS A 29 6.53 3.34 5.12
CA CYS A 29 7.59 3.76 4.21
C CYS A 29 7.15 5.01 3.46
N GLY A 30 7.67 6.17 3.85
CA GLY A 30 7.30 7.43 3.23
C GLY A 30 8.01 8.63 3.82
N GLN A 31 7.92 9.76 3.14
CA GLN A 31 8.54 11.00 3.62
C GLN A 31 7.74 11.57 4.80
N ASN A 32 8.46 12.30 5.63
CA ASN A 32 7.87 13.05 6.73
C ASN A 32 7.34 14.39 6.20
N TYR A 33 6.03 14.52 6.05
CA TYR A 33 5.31 15.76 5.74
C TYR A 33 3.83 15.68 6.15
N GLY A 34 3.22 16.86 6.33
CA GLY A 34 1.82 16.97 6.76
C GLY A 34 1.55 16.34 8.12
N ASP A 35 0.38 15.81 8.30
CA ASP A 35 -0.16 15.30 9.57
C ASP A 35 0.38 13.90 9.93
N ARG A 36 1.17 13.27 9.06
CA ARG A 36 1.64 11.87 9.20
C ARG A 36 2.38 11.60 10.49
N MET A 37 3.21 12.56 10.92
CA MET A 37 3.99 12.38 12.15
C MET A 37 3.11 12.44 13.38
N GLU A 38 2.11 13.31 13.38
CA GLU A 38 1.12 13.41 14.44
C GLU A 38 0.28 12.12 14.52
N TRP A 39 -0.09 11.56 13.37
CA TRP A 39 -0.86 10.32 13.30
C TRP A 39 -0.06 9.08 13.72
N LEU A 40 1.25 9.10 13.48
CA LEU A 40 2.15 8.00 13.85
C LEU A 40 2.80 8.20 15.23
N ASP A 41 2.57 9.34 15.88
CA ASP A 41 3.10 9.61 17.20
C ASP A 41 2.45 8.73 18.27
N GLY A 42 3.28 8.13 19.12
CA GLY A 42 2.84 7.19 20.14
C GLY A 42 2.60 5.76 19.63
N LEU A 43 2.62 5.50 18.32
CA LEU A 43 2.45 4.17 17.75
C LEU A 43 3.80 3.45 17.58
N ASN A 44 3.81 2.14 17.86
CA ASN A 44 4.97 1.29 17.60
C ASN A 44 5.03 0.92 16.10
N VAL A 45 5.54 1.83 15.28
CA VAL A 45 5.64 1.71 13.82
C VAL A 45 7.08 1.89 13.39
N GLU A 46 7.64 0.92 12.68
CA GLU A 46 8.91 1.09 12.00
C GLU A 46 8.76 2.04 10.81
N ARG A 47 9.53 3.12 10.81
CA ARG A 47 9.37 4.23 9.85
C ARG A 47 10.59 4.44 9.01
N TYR A 48 10.43 4.39 7.68
CA TYR A 48 11.50 4.52 6.70
C TYR A 48 11.18 5.61 5.67
N GLY A 49 12.21 6.31 5.21
CA GLY A 49 12.10 7.38 4.23
C GLY A 49 12.80 8.66 4.66
N LYS A 50 12.71 9.70 3.83
CA LYS A 50 13.33 11.00 4.13
C LYS A 50 12.69 11.61 5.38
N GLY A 51 13.54 11.89 6.38
CA GLY A 51 13.11 12.46 7.66
C GLY A 51 12.49 11.45 8.65
N GLN A 52 12.57 10.15 8.36
CA GLN A 52 12.11 9.07 9.25
C GLN A 52 13.29 8.47 10.04
N PRO A 53 13.03 7.88 11.23
CA PRO A 53 14.09 7.28 12.08
C PRO A 53 14.90 6.18 11.37
N GLY A 54 14.27 5.35 10.54
CA GLY A 54 14.93 4.28 9.78
C GLY A 54 15.69 4.79 8.55
N GLY A 55 15.64 6.11 8.27
CA GLY A 55 16.36 6.71 7.16
C GLY A 55 15.84 6.30 5.78
N MET A 56 16.59 6.71 4.76
CA MET A 56 16.29 6.35 3.36
C MET A 56 16.64 4.88 3.11
N VAL A 57 15.77 4.20 2.41
CA VAL A 57 16.00 2.82 1.94
C VAL A 57 16.05 2.78 0.42
N GLU A 58 16.86 1.87 -0.11
CA GLU A 58 16.91 1.62 -1.53
C GLU A 58 15.62 0.93 -1.99
N PHE A 59 15.26 1.14 -3.25
CA PHE A 59 14.02 0.61 -3.84
C PHE A 59 13.88 -0.93 -3.69
N LYS A 60 15.00 -1.66 -3.85
CA LYS A 60 15.03 -3.12 -3.68
C LYS A 60 14.79 -3.57 -2.24
N ASP A 61 15.18 -2.75 -1.25
CA ASP A 61 15.03 -3.09 0.16
C ASP A 61 13.65 -2.68 0.68
N LEU A 62 12.98 -1.72 0.03
CA LEU A 62 11.61 -1.35 0.30
C LEU A 62 10.66 -2.55 0.16
N ALA A 63 10.83 -3.35 -0.89
CA ALA A 63 10.03 -4.56 -1.10
C ALA A 63 10.24 -5.59 0.01
N LYS A 64 11.45 -5.72 0.55
CA LYS A 64 11.74 -6.62 1.68
C LYS A 64 11.11 -6.13 2.98
N ILE A 65 11.11 -4.80 3.22
CA ILE A 65 10.42 -4.22 4.38
C ILE A 65 8.93 -4.57 4.31
N TYR A 66 8.29 -4.36 3.16
CA TYR A 66 6.89 -4.74 3.01
C TYR A 66 6.68 -6.24 3.23
N ASN A 67 7.52 -7.11 2.66
CA ASN A 67 7.41 -8.56 2.87
C ASN A 67 7.53 -8.96 4.35
N ARG A 68 8.40 -8.32 5.11
CA ARG A 68 8.62 -8.58 6.55
C ARG A 68 7.54 -7.98 7.44
N SER A 69 6.73 -7.06 6.94
CA SER A 69 5.71 -6.38 7.73
C SER A 69 4.41 -7.18 7.76
N LYS A 70 3.79 -7.30 8.95
CA LYS A 70 2.42 -7.81 9.08
C LYS A 70 1.42 -6.80 8.53
N ILE A 71 1.64 -5.51 8.86
CA ILE A 71 0.81 -4.38 8.47
C ILE A 71 1.69 -3.29 7.85
N CYS A 72 1.28 -2.76 6.71
CA CYS A 72 1.90 -1.59 6.09
C CYS A 72 0.90 -0.43 6.02
N ILE A 73 1.31 0.74 6.49
CA ILE A 73 0.48 1.97 6.46
C ILE A 73 0.76 2.75 5.18
N ASN A 74 -0.30 3.23 4.53
CA ASN A 74 -0.22 4.19 3.46
C ASN A 74 -1.04 5.44 3.76
N PHE A 75 -0.42 6.62 3.64
CA PHE A 75 -1.12 7.90 3.63
C PHE A 75 -1.35 8.36 2.19
N SER A 76 -2.60 8.63 1.86
CA SER A 76 -3.03 9.06 0.53
C SER A 76 -2.79 10.54 0.27
N LYS A 77 -2.80 11.38 1.32
CA LYS A 77 -2.53 12.82 1.23
C LYS A 77 -1.10 13.08 0.73
N GLY A 78 -0.97 13.90 -0.30
CA GLY A 78 0.30 14.34 -0.86
C GLY A 78 0.92 15.50 -0.08
N SER A 79 2.17 15.89 -0.44
CA SER A 79 2.82 17.07 0.15
C SER A 79 2.15 18.40 -0.22
N ASP A 80 1.36 18.38 -1.28
CA ASP A 80 0.53 19.50 -1.76
C ASP A 80 -0.87 19.52 -1.13
N GLY A 81 -1.14 18.62 -0.18
CA GLY A 81 -2.41 18.47 0.51
C GLY A 81 -3.49 17.71 -0.28
N ARG A 82 -3.24 17.31 -1.52
CA ARG A 82 -4.22 16.58 -2.33
C ARG A 82 -4.26 15.10 -1.97
N MET A 83 -5.47 14.55 -1.96
CA MET A 83 -5.68 13.11 -1.84
C MET A 83 -5.38 12.42 -3.18
N GLN A 84 -4.63 11.32 -3.15
CA GLN A 84 -4.19 10.61 -4.37
C GLN A 84 -4.08 9.12 -4.11
N ILE A 85 -4.51 8.32 -5.08
CA ILE A 85 -4.17 6.90 -5.12
C ILE A 85 -2.74 6.80 -5.65
N LYS A 86 -1.80 6.41 -4.78
CA LYS A 86 -0.37 6.29 -5.07
C LYS A 86 -0.02 4.88 -5.57
N CYS A 87 1.23 4.64 -5.92
CA CYS A 87 1.72 3.30 -6.28
C CYS A 87 1.74 2.33 -5.09
N ARG A 88 1.90 2.85 -3.87
CA ARG A 88 2.10 2.04 -2.67
C ARG A 88 1.00 1.04 -2.36
N PRO A 89 -0.30 1.31 -2.51
CA PRO A 89 -1.32 0.29 -2.37
C PRO A 89 -1.03 -0.99 -3.17
N PHE A 90 -0.60 -0.83 -4.41
CA PHE A 90 -0.27 -1.96 -5.29
C PHE A 90 1.06 -2.63 -4.93
N GLU A 91 2.05 -1.86 -4.48
CA GLU A 91 3.37 -2.37 -4.05
C GLU A 91 3.28 -3.20 -2.76
N VAL A 92 2.51 -2.73 -1.78
CA VAL A 92 2.31 -3.41 -0.49
C VAL A 92 1.55 -4.71 -0.68
N THR A 93 0.41 -4.67 -1.37
CA THR A 93 -0.42 -5.85 -1.60
C THR A 93 0.32 -6.91 -2.42
N THR A 94 1.13 -6.50 -3.43
CA THR A 94 1.98 -7.43 -4.20
C THR A 94 3.11 -8.04 -3.35
N SER A 95 3.50 -7.37 -2.27
CA SER A 95 4.49 -7.87 -1.30
C SER A 95 3.87 -8.72 -0.21
N ARG A 96 2.58 -9.06 -0.32
CA ARG A 96 1.82 -9.91 0.60
C ARG A 96 1.84 -9.41 2.04
N SER A 97 1.46 -8.15 2.24
CA SER A 97 1.27 -7.52 3.56
C SER A 97 -0.08 -6.86 3.63
N LEU A 98 -0.69 -6.85 4.83
CA LEU A 98 -1.95 -6.13 5.02
C LEU A 98 -1.70 -4.64 4.78
N LEU A 99 -2.50 -4.05 3.90
CA LEU A 99 -2.50 -2.60 3.68
C LEU A 99 -3.56 -1.93 4.56
N LEU A 100 -3.11 -1.06 5.47
CA LEU A 100 -3.95 -0.02 6.07
C LEU A 100 -3.73 1.28 5.29
N CYS A 101 -4.76 1.72 4.57
CA CYS A 101 -4.68 2.85 3.64
C CYS A 101 -5.56 4.01 4.11
N GLU A 102 -4.99 5.23 4.23
CA GLU A 102 -5.83 6.42 4.37
C GLU A 102 -6.81 6.48 3.19
N TYR A 103 -8.11 6.58 3.52
CA TYR A 103 -9.17 6.57 2.51
C TYR A 103 -8.95 7.69 1.49
N VAL A 104 -9.20 7.37 0.25
CA VAL A 104 -9.21 8.31 -0.88
C VAL A 104 -10.31 7.91 -1.84
N GLU A 105 -11.07 8.90 -2.29
CA GLU A 105 -12.13 8.69 -3.27
C GLU A 105 -11.61 7.93 -4.49
N GLY A 106 -12.34 6.91 -4.92
CA GLY A 106 -11.99 6.06 -6.05
C GLY A 106 -11.13 4.83 -5.72
N ILE A 107 -10.61 4.67 -4.48
CA ILE A 107 -9.82 3.48 -4.12
C ILE A 107 -10.65 2.18 -4.25
N GLY A 108 -11.95 2.26 -4.02
CA GLY A 108 -12.89 1.15 -4.17
C GLY A 108 -13.05 0.63 -5.60
N ALA A 109 -12.58 1.38 -6.61
CA ALA A 109 -12.53 0.88 -7.99
C ALA A 109 -11.38 -0.14 -8.21
N TYR A 110 -10.40 -0.17 -7.30
CA TYR A 110 -9.23 -1.03 -7.40
C TYR A 110 -9.27 -2.17 -6.38
N PHE A 111 -9.80 -1.93 -5.19
CA PHE A 111 -9.83 -2.90 -4.12
C PHE A 111 -11.19 -2.92 -3.43
N GLU A 112 -11.67 -4.10 -3.03
CA GLU A 112 -12.81 -4.23 -2.15
C GLU A 112 -12.38 -3.92 -0.71
N ILE A 113 -12.80 -2.73 -0.20
CA ILE A 113 -12.47 -2.26 1.15
C ILE A 113 -13.08 -3.22 2.18
N GLY A 114 -12.31 -3.60 3.18
CA GLY A 114 -12.68 -4.57 4.21
C GLY A 114 -12.43 -6.04 3.83
N LYS A 115 -12.06 -6.32 2.57
CA LYS A 115 -11.77 -7.68 2.11
C LYS A 115 -10.41 -7.83 1.43
N GLU A 116 -9.95 -6.80 0.72
CA GLU A 116 -8.68 -6.82 -0.02
C GLU A 116 -7.67 -5.82 0.56
N ILE A 117 -8.18 -4.75 1.15
CA ILE A 117 -7.45 -3.74 1.92
C ILE A 117 -8.33 -3.22 3.06
N ILE A 118 -7.72 -2.56 4.04
CA ILE A 118 -8.43 -1.83 5.08
C ILE A 118 -8.18 -0.33 4.88
N CYS A 119 -9.25 0.47 4.99
CA CYS A 119 -9.15 1.92 4.95
C CYS A 119 -9.41 2.53 6.32
N PHE A 120 -8.81 3.70 6.57
CA PHE A 120 -9.03 4.56 7.72
C PHE A 120 -9.17 6.02 7.26
N GLU A 121 -9.95 6.81 7.99
CA GLU A 121 -10.16 8.24 7.74
C GLU A 121 -9.68 9.10 8.91
N THR A 122 -9.53 8.52 10.08
CA THR A 122 -9.08 9.19 11.31
C THR A 122 -7.88 8.49 11.94
N LYS A 123 -7.21 9.20 12.85
CA LYS A 123 -6.11 8.63 13.63
C LYS A 123 -6.62 7.49 14.53
N GLU A 124 -7.78 7.65 15.12
CA GLU A 124 -8.42 6.67 15.99
C GLU A 124 -8.71 5.38 15.24
N GLU A 125 -9.25 5.46 14.01
CA GLU A 125 -9.46 4.29 13.14
C GLU A 125 -8.15 3.59 12.74
N LEU A 126 -7.09 4.35 12.52
CA LEU A 126 -5.76 3.79 12.27
C LEU A 126 -5.25 3.02 13.49
N GLU A 127 -5.36 3.59 14.69
CA GLU A 127 -4.93 2.97 15.95
C GLU A 127 -5.74 1.69 16.23
N GLU A 128 -7.06 1.76 16.12
CA GLU A 128 -7.96 0.61 16.29
C GLU A 128 -7.67 -0.49 15.25
N GLY A 129 -7.47 -0.12 13.99
CA GLY A 129 -7.12 -1.07 12.92
C GLY A 129 -5.81 -1.78 13.15
N ILE A 130 -4.77 -1.06 13.59
CA ILE A 130 -3.49 -1.65 13.95
C ILE A 130 -3.66 -2.67 15.09
N ALA A 131 -4.29 -2.26 16.19
CA ALA A 131 -4.50 -3.10 17.36
C ALA A 131 -5.30 -4.36 16.98
N TYR A 132 -6.40 -4.19 16.28
CA TYR A 132 -7.28 -5.28 15.87
C TYR A 132 -6.56 -6.30 14.99
N TYR A 133 -5.92 -5.87 13.92
CA TYR A 133 -5.30 -6.80 12.98
C TYR A 133 -3.98 -7.40 13.46
N LEU A 134 -3.34 -6.84 14.48
CA LEU A 134 -2.22 -7.53 15.15
C LEU A 134 -2.70 -8.71 15.99
N GLU A 135 -3.87 -8.62 16.62
CA GLU A 135 -4.48 -9.68 17.43
C GLU A 135 -5.24 -10.72 16.59
N HIS A 136 -5.83 -10.31 15.44
CA HIS A 136 -6.68 -11.16 14.59
C HIS A 136 -5.92 -11.70 13.37
N GLU A 137 -4.89 -12.51 13.60
CA GLU A 137 -4.00 -12.99 12.55
C GLU A 137 -4.72 -13.68 11.39
N LYS A 138 -5.68 -14.55 11.66
CA LYS A 138 -6.40 -15.30 10.61
C LYS A 138 -7.16 -14.37 9.66
N GLU A 139 -7.78 -13.34 10.19
CA GLU A 139 -8.50 -12.36 9.40
C GLU A 139 -7.53 -11.47 8.63
N ARG A 140 -6.46 -11.01 9.28
CA ARG A 140 -5.37 -10.27 8.63
C ARG A 140 -4.82 -11.03 7.43
N GLU A 141 -4.49 -12.32 7.59
CA GLU A 141 -3.95 -13.15 6.51
C GLU A 141 -4.96 -13.38 5.39
N ALA A 142 -6.25 -13.53 5.69
CA ALA A 142 -7.29 -13.67 4.68
C ALA A 142 -7.40 -12.41 3.81
N ILE A 143 -7.40 -11.22 4.42
CA ILE A 143 -7.44 -9.95 3.70
C ILE A 143 -6.15 -9.72 2.91
N THR A 144 -5.01 -10.03 3.52
CA THR A 144 -3.68 -9.94 2.87
C THR A 144 -3.64 -10.81 1.62
N GLN A 145 -4.12 -12.05 1.70
CA GLN A 145 -4.16 -12.98 0.57
C GLN A 145 -5.08 -12.46 -0.54
N ALA A 146 -6.27 -11.99 -0.19
CA ALA A 146 -7.22 -11.44 -1.17
C ALA A 146 -6.66 -10.21 -1.89
N GLY A 147 -6.04 -9.27 -1.18
CA GLY A 147 -5.38 -8.10 -1.76
C GLY A 147 -4.20 -8.45 -2.66
N TYR A 148 -3.41 -9.45 -2.27
CA TYR A 148 -2.33 -10.01 -3.08
C TYR A 148 -2.85 -10.59 -4.40
N GLU A 149 -3.84 -11.47 -4.35
CA GLU A 149 -4.45 -12.09 -5.54
C GLU A 149 -5.09 -11.05 -6.46
N ARG A 150 -5.81 -10.08 -5.87
CA ARG A 150 -6.39 -8.96 -6.62
C ARG A 150 -5.33 -8.19 -7.39
N THR A 151 -4.21 -7.86 -6.74
CA THR A 151 -3.15 -7.07 -7.37
C THR A 151 -2.42 -7.85 -8.45
N LEU A 152 -2.12 -9.12 -8.23
CA LEU A 152 -1.50 -9.96 -9.25
C LEU A 152 -2.38 -10.11 -10.50
N LYS A 153 -3.69 -10.18 -10.31
CA LYS A 153 -4.65 -10.32 -11.41
C LYS A 153 -4.80 -9.03 -12.22
N ASP A 154 -5.03 -7.90 -11.53
CA ASP A 154 -5.59 -6.71 -12.18
C ASP A 154 -4.70 -5.47 -12.10
N HIS A 155 -3.64 -5.44 -11.24
CA HIS A 155 -2.97 -4.19 -10.90
C HIS A 155 -1.46 -4.21 -11.09
N LEU A 156 -0.93 -5.10 -11.91
CA LEU A 156 0.46 -5.04 -12.35
C LEU A 156 0.64 -4.00 -13.46
N TRP A 157 1.87 -3.51 -13.64
CA TRP A 157 2.19 -2.65 -14.80
C TRP A 157 1.85 -3.30 -16.13
N LYS A 158 1.94 -4.63 -16.22
CA LYS A 158 1.51 -5.39 -17.39
C LYS A 158 0.06 -5.06 -17.76
N ASN A 159 -0.86 -5.13 -16.80
CA ASN A 159 -2.28 -4.85 -17.04
C ASN A 159 -2.51 -3.40 -17.52
N ARG A 160 -1.73 -2.44 -16.99
CA ARG A 160 -1.81 -1.04 -17.41
C ARG A 160 -1.37 -0.84 -18.86
N PHE A 161 -0.24 -1.46 -19.25
CA PHE A 161 0.25 -1.38 -20.61
C PHE A 161 -0.66 -2.12 -21.61
N GLU A 162 -1.18 -3.29 -21.25
CA GLU A 162 -2.15 -4.01 -22.08
C GLU A 162 -3.37 -3.12 -22.39
N ALA A 163 -4.00 -2.53 -21.37
CA ALA A 163 -5.13 -1.63 -21.56
C ALA A 163 -4.79 -0.40 -22.41
N ILE A 164 -3.62 0.21 -22.24
CA ILE A 164 -3.15 1.35 -23.06
C ILE A 164 -2.98 0.94 -24.52
N PHE A 165 -2.34 -0.20 -24.76
CA PHE A 165 -2.10 -0.68 -26.13
C PHE A 165 -3.39 -1.10 -26.85
N GLU A 166 -4.35 -1.69 -26.13
CA GLU A 166 -5.68 -1.99 -26.68
C GLU A 166 -6.41 -0.71 -27.11
N GLU A 167 -6.35 0.36 -26.30
CA GLU A 167 -7.00 1.63 -26.64
C GLU A 167 -6.33 2.30 -27.84
N ILE A 168 -5.00 2.28 -27.94
CA ILE A 168 -4.26 2.81 -29.11
C ILE A 168 -4.58 1.99 -30.37
N GLY A 169 -4.70 0.67 -30.25
CA GLY A 169 -5.00 -0.21 -31.39
C GLY A 169 -6.41 -0.10 -31.94
N ASN A 170 -7.33 0.51 -31.17
CA ASN A 170 -8.73 0.74 -31.55
C ASN A 170 -8.97 2.14 -32.18
N GLU A 171 -7.96 3.02 -32.27
CA GLU A 171 -8.00 4.31 -33.01
C GLU A 171 -7.51 4.14 -34.45
#